data_8644f2d8bda882b14060dedaa456967e
#
_entry.id   8644f2d8bda882b14060dedaa456967e
#
_cell.length_a   1.000
_cell.length_b   1.000
_cell.length_c   1.000
_cell.angle_alpha   90.00
_cell.angle_beta   90.00
_cell.angle_gamma   90.00
#
_symmetry.space_group_name_H-M   'P 1'
#
loop_
_entity.id
_entity.type
_entity.pdbx_description
1 polymer ?
#
loop_
_entity_poly.entity_id
_entity_poly.type
_entity_poly.pdbx_seq_one_letter_code
_entity_poly.pdbx_strand_id
1 'polypeptide(L)'
;MIELDFGSIGLAVTNWIIIAALVVTLLVSLRKTQSVDLLPVPVSQELKGLAILAIVFAHISYMLVTDNHFLYPLSIAAGVGVDIFLFMSGFGLTVGMLKKRMPAMEFYRRRLIKVFIPLWVVLILLFAVDAVFLQHYYAPLYMLQSLLGWFPRAAAFDDVNSPFWYISWLLMFYILFPLLFMPQRPWLTAILLAVIANIVAVTDPLDLQVDWLHRLHTNAFSLGMIVAWALRESKGSRNPLVEKLKAFRDGGAPLVRYLLLLVLALVAGYLACHNNASDWPHLAQALHAARFDESFFIGQATSLLTMAALIVIFSLKRMEFKFLYLFGVYSFETYLLHWPLMARYDVFFHHLPAWLAPLIWLPAFIAIGWLLQKITTPLGAWFDKHI
;
A
#
# COMPACT_ATOMS: atom_id res chain seq x y z
N MET A 1 10.54 -12.28 18.38
CA MET A 1 9.24 -12.78 17.86
C MET A 1 8.35 -13.12 19.03
N ILE A 2 7.06 -12.93 18.90
CA ILE A 2 6.06 -13.14 19.95
C ILE A 2 5.49 -14.55 19.82
N GLU A 3 5.51 -15.31 20.91
CA GLU A 3 4.76 -16.57 20.99
C GLU A 3 3.32 -16.24 21.34
N LEU A 4 2.39 -16.63 20.47
CA LEU A 4 0.97 -16.38 20.69
C LEU A 4 0.34 -17.53 21.48
N ASP A 5 -0.45 -17.18 22.47
CA ASP A 5 -1.31 -18.14 23.15
C ASP A 5 -2.63 -18.32 22.39
N PHE A 6 -2.78 -19.46 21.73
CA PHE A 6 -4.02 -19.85 21.07
C PHE A 6 -5.02 -20.52 22.02
N GLY A 7 -4.62 -20.78 23.26
CA GLY A 7 -5.45 -21.46 24.25
C GLY A 7 -6.00 -22.81 23.77
N SER A 8 -7.18 -23.17 24.27
CA SER A 8 -7.86 -24.42 23.89
C SER A 8 -8.50 -24.40 22.50
N ILE A 9 -8.65 -23.23 21.85
CA ILE A 9 -9.34 -23.09 20.56
C ILE A 9 -8.42 -23.37 19.36
N GLY A 10 -7.11 -23.23 19.52
CA GLY A 10 -6.12 -23.50 18.49
C GLY A 10 -6.06 -22.45 17.34
N LEU A 11 -5.03 -22.56 16.52
CA LEU A 11 -4.73 -21.62 15.44
C LEU A 11 -5.85 -21.51 14.39
N ALA A 12 -6.38 -22.63 13.90
CA ALA A 12 -7.38 -22.62 12.84
C ALA A 12 -8.68 -21.90 13.26
N VAL A 13 -9.16 -22.18 14.46
CA VAL A 13 -10.37 -21.52 14.99
C VAL A 13 -10.10 -20.03 15.22
N THR A 14 -8.92 -19.66 15.73
CA THR A 14 -8.48 -18.28 15.89
C THR A 14 -8.55 -17.51 14.56
N ASN A 15 -7.97 -18.07 13.50
CA ASN A 15 -8.03 -17.46 12.17
C ASN A 15 -9.48 -17.28 11.68
N TRP A 16 -10.35 -18.28 11.85
CA TRP A 16 -11.75 -18.18 11.46
C TRP A 16 -12.52 -17.12 12.25
N ILE A 17 -12.26 -16.97 13.54
CA ILE A 17 -12.88 -15.91 14.37
C ILE A 17 -12.50 -14.53 13.80
N ILE A 18 -11.22 -14.31 13.49
CA ILE A 18 -10.75 -13.03 12.96
C ILE A 18 -11.36 -12.76 11.57
N ILE A 19 -11.34 -13.77 10.69
CA ILE A 19 -11.95 -13.66 9.36
C ILE A 19 -13.45 -13.35 9.46
N ALA A 20 -14.17 -14.07 10.32
CA ALA A 20 -15.60 -13.83 10.53
C ALA A 20 -15.88 -12.42 11.06
N ALA A 21 -15.10 -11.94 12.04
CA ALA A 21 -15.22 -10.60 12.57
C ALA A 21 -14.97 -9.53 11.49
N LEU A 22 -13.97 -9.72 10.64
CA LEU A 22 -13.69 -8.82 9.51
C LEU A 22 -14.81 -8.83 8.47
N VAL A 23 -15.32 -10.02 8.09
CA VAL A 23 -16.45 -10.14 7.15
C VAL A 23 -17.68 -9.44 7.70
N VAL A 24 -18.03 -9.66 8.97
CA VAL A 24 -19.16 -8.98 9.63
C VAL A 24 -18.93 -7.47 9.62
N THR A 25 -17.74 -7.00 9.97
CA THR A 25 -17.40 -5.56 9.96
C THR A 25 -17.53 -4.96 8.56
N LEU A 26 -17.07 -5.66 7.53
CA LEU A 26 -17.24 -5.23 6.13
C LEU A 26 -18.71 -5.16 5.77
N LEU A 27 -19.51 -6.19 6.07
CA LEU A 27 -20.94 -6.22 5.75
C LEU A 27 -21.73 -5.13 6.47
N VAL A 28 -21.49 -4.90 7.76
CA VAL A 28 -22.14 -3.83 8.53
C VAL A 28 -21.72 -2.44 8.06
N SER A 29 -20.51 -2.31 7.51
CA SER A 29 -19.98 -1.05 6.99
C SER A 29 -20.41 -0.73 5.56
N LEU A 30 -21.19 -1.60 4.90
CA LEU A 30 -21.68 -1.41 3.54
C LEU A 30 -22.58 -0.19 3.41
N ARG A 31 -22.33 0.60 2.38
CA ARG A 31 -23.20 1.70 1.97
C ARG A 31 -23.31 1.77 0.44
N LYS A 32 -24.37 2.35 -0.06
CA LYS A 32 -24.52 2.57 -1.50
C LYS A 32 -23.54 3.64 -1.97
N THR A 33 -22.83 3.37 -3.09
CA THR A 33 -21.99 4.39 -3.71
C THR A 33 -22.82 5.56 -4.26
N GLN A 34 -22.29 6.76 -4.10
CA GLN A 34 -22.88 7.97 -4.67
C GLN A 34 -22.09 8.51 -5.86
N SER A 35 -20.95 7.88 -6.18
CA SER A 35 -20.05 8.39 -7.21
C SER A 35 -20.41 7.89 -8.61
N VAL A 36 -20.28 8.80 -9.57
CA VAL A 36 -20.44 8.52 -11.01
C VAL A 36 -19.11 8.09 -11.67
N ASP A 37 -17.98 8.46 -11.08
CA ASP A 37 -16.66 8.12 -11.63
C ASP A 37 -16.29 6.65 -11.36
N LEU A 38 -15.35 6.11 -12.15
CA LEU A 38 -14.86 4.73 -12.00
C LEU A 38 -13.90 4.58 -10.81
N LEU A 39 -12.99 5.54 -10.63
CA LEU A 39 -12.03 5.59 -9.52
C LEU A 39 -12.11 6.92 -8.76
N PRO A 40 -13.25 7.20 -8.11
CA PRO A 40 -13.40 8.41 -7.32
C PRO A 40 -12.59 8.35 -6.04
N VAL A 41 -12.47 9.49 -5.35
CA VAL A 41 -11.72 9.57 -4.08
C VAL A 41 -12.17 8.52 -3.05
N PRO A 42 -13.49 8.26 -2.81
CA PRO A 42 -13.89 7.23 -1.87
C PRO A 42 -13.37 5.83 -2.24
N VAL A 43 -13.45 5.42 -3.50
CA VAL A 43 -12.92 4.14 -3.98
C VAL A 43 -11.40 4.07 -3.84
N SER A 44 -10.70 5.17 -4.12
CA SER A 44 -9.26 5.28 -3.90
C SER A 44 -8.87 5.11 -2.43
N GLN A 45 -9.68 5.63 -1.51
CA GLN A 45 -9.46 5.43 -0.07
C GLN A 45 -9.74 3.98 0.34
N GLU A 46 -10.80 3.35 -0.16
CA GLU A 46 -11.06 1.94 0.14
C GLU A 46 -9.91 1.03 -0.32
N LEU A 47 -9.36 1.26 -1.53
CA LEU A 47 -8.19 0.53 -2.04
C LEU A 47 -6.95 0.72 -1.14
N LYS A 48 -6.69 1.94 -0.68
CA LYS A 48 -5.61 2.21 0.30
C LYS A 48 -5.88 1.55 1.64
N GLY A 49 -7.14 1.49 2.08
CA GLY A 49 -7.53 0.79 3.29
C GLY A 49 -7.32 -0.71 3.21
N LEU A 50 -7.67 -1.31 2.08
CA LEU A 50 -7.37 -2.71 1.81
C LEU A 50 -5.85 -2.96 1.82
N ALA A 51 -5.10 -2.08 1.17
CA ALA A 51 -3.65 -2.15 1.06
C ALA A 51 -2.96 -2.11 2.43
N ILE A 52 -3.33 -1.15 3.30
CA ILE A 52 -2.70 -1.06 4.63
C ILE A 52 -3.06 -2.24 5.52
N LEU A 53 -4.30 -2.75 5.44
CA LEU A 53 -4.69 -3.96 6.17
C LEU A 53 -3.90 -5.19 5.73
N ALA A 54 -3.71 -5.38 4.41
CA ALA A 54 -2.89 -6.47 3.89
C ALA A 54 -1.45 -6.40 4.41
N ILE A 55 -0.86 -5.21 4.46
CA ILE A 55 0.50 -4.98 5.00
C ILE A 55 0.54 -5.28 6.50
N VAL A 56 -0.41 -4.76 7.29
CA VAL A 56 -0.45 -4.97 8.73
C VAL A 56 -0.59 -6.46 9.07
N PHE A 57 -1.51 -7.17 8.43
CA PHE A 57 -1.72 -8.60 8.67
C PHE A 57 -0.50 -9.45 8.29
N ALA A 58 0.16 -9.10 7.20
CA ALA A 58 1.38 -9.77 6.80
C ALA A 58 2.51 -9.55 7.82
N HIS A 59 2.72 -8.32 8.27
CA HIS A 59 3.75 -8.02 9.27
C HIS A 59 3.47 -8.71 10.61
N ILE A 60 2.22 -8.84 11.02
CA ILE A 60 1.86 -9.65 12.20
C ILE A 60 2.29 -11.10 11.97
N SER A 61 1.92 -11.70 10.85
CA SER A 61 2.10 -13.13 10.60
C SER A 61 3.56 -13.56 10.51
N TYR A 62 4.35 -12.99 9.59
CA TYR A 62 5.70 -13.54 9.39
C TYR A 62 6.83 -12.74 10.01
N MET A 63 6.56 -11.66 10.68
CA MET A 63 7.63 -10.87 11.31
C MET A 63 7.51 -10.82 12.83
N LEU A 64 6.29 -10.75 13.36
CA LEU A 64 6.08 -10.61 14.79
C LEU A 64 5.90 -11.94 15.49
N VAL A 65 5.11 -12.83 14.92
CA VAL A 65 4.75 -14.10 15.55
C VAL A 65 5.59 -15.27 15.01
N THR A 66 5.74 -16.31 15.81
CA THR A 66 6.49 -17.51 15.44
C THR A 66 5.75 -18.42 14.47
N ASP A 67 4.42 -18.36 14.43
CA ASP A 67 3.60 -19.18 13.54
C ASP A 67 3.16 -18.39 12.30
N ASN A 68 3.77 -18.65 11.16
CA ASN A 68 3.49 -18.00 9.88
C ASN A 68 2.13 -18.37 9.26
N HIS A 69 1.38 -19.32 9.81
CA HIS A 69 0.01 -19.63 9.42
C HIS A 69 -1.01 -18.76 10.16
N PHE A 70 -0.58 -17.98 11.14
CA PHE A 70 -1.45 -17.03 11.81
C PHE A 70 -1.91 -15.94 10.83
N LEU A 71 -3.19 -15.64 10.85
CA LEU A 71 -3.89 -14.74 9.91
C LEU A 71 -3.91 -15.20 8.44
N TYR A 72 -3.46 -16.41 8.12
CA TYR A 72 -3.63 -16.95 6.76
C TYR A 72 -5.13 -17.13 6.43
N PRO A 73 -5.62 -16.72 5.24
CA PRO A 73 -4.89 -16.15 4.09
C PRO A 73 -4.81 -14.61 4.05
N LEU A 74 -5.14 -13.90 5.12
CA LEU A 74 -5.11 -12.44 5.16
C LEU A 74 -3.68 -11.88 5.08
N SER A 75 -2.70 -12.68 5.50
CA SER A 75 -1.29 -12.29 5.65
C SER A 75 -0.45 -12.34 4.36
N ILE A 76 -0.98 -12.88 3.26
CA ILE A 76 -0.17 -13.17 2.06
C ILE A 76 -0.10 -12.00 1.05
N ALA A 77 -0.84 -10.93 1.26
CA ALA A 77 -1.04 -9.90 0.24
C ALA A 77 -0.27 -8.59 0.51
N ALA A 78 0.83 -8.62 1.30
CA ALA A 78 1.60 -7.40 1.60
C ALA A 78 2.17 -6.74 0.34
N GLY A 79 2.78 -7.51 -0.55
CA GLY A 79 3.32 -7.00 -1.80
C GLY A 79 2.26 -6.33 -2.67
N VAL A 80 1.06 -6.94 -2.77
CA VAL A 80 -0.10 -6.33 -3.44
C VAL A 80 -0.49 -5.01 -2.77
N GLY A 81 -0.43 -4.92 -1.44
CA GLY A 81 -0.68 -3.69 -0.70
C GLY A 81 0.29 -2.57 -1.07
N VAL A 82 1.59 -2.88 -1.16
CA VAL A 82 2.63 -1.94 -1.60
C VAL A 82 2.37 -1.48 -3.04
N ASP A 83 2.05 -2.40 -3.94
CA ASP A 83 1.74 -2.07 -5.34
C ASP A 83 0.50 -1.18 -5.47
N ILE A 84 -0.55 -1.43 -4.67
CA ILE A 84 -1.74 -0.54 -4.64
C ILE A 84 -1.34 0.88 -4.20
N PHE A 85 -0.49 1.05 -3.19
CA PHE A 85 -0.05 2.38 -2.77
C PHE A 85 0.75 3.10 -3.86
N LEU A 86 1.69 2.42 -4.52
CA LEU A 86 2.45 2.98 -5.64
C LEU A 86 1.53 3.32 -6.81
N PHE A 87 0.64 2.40 -7.19
CA PHE A 87 -0.35 2.62 -8.24
C PHE A 87 -1.22 3.85 -7.94
N MET A 88 -1.80 3.94 -6.75
CA MET A 88 -2.64 5.08 -6.34
C MET A 88 -1.86 6.40 -6.32
N SER A 89 -0.56 6.36 -6.01
CA SER A 89 0.32 7.52 -6.09
C SER A 89 0.52 7.96 -7.54
N GLY A 90 0.91 7.06 -8.43
CA GLY A 90 1.09 7.34 -9.87
C GLY A 90 -0.20 7.82 -10.54
N PHE A 91 -1.33 7.15 -10.24
CA PHE A 91 -2.66 7.53 -10.73
C PHE A 91 -3.05 8.94 -10.27
N GLY A 92 -3.03 9.19 -8.96
CA GLY A 92 -3.48 10.45 -8.39
C GLY A 92 -2.62 11.64 -8.80
N LEU A 93 -1.29 11.46 -8.90
CA LEU A 93 -0.37 12.50 -9.37
C LEU A 93 -0.62 12.83 -10.85
N THR A 94 -0.80 11.83 -11.68
CA THR A 94 -1.08 12.03 -13.11
C THR A 94 -2.41 12.73 -13.34
N VAL A 95 -3.48 12.29 -12.67
CA VAL A 95 -4.78 12.98 -12.73
C VAL A 95 -4.66 14.44 -12.28
N GLY A 96 -3.94 14.70 -11.18
CA GLY A 96 -3.71 16.05 -10.67
C GLY A 96 -2.98 16.94 -11.68
N MET A 97 -1.88 16.45 -12.26
CA MET A 97 -1.06 17.19 -13.23
C MET A 97 -1.76 17.40 -14.59
N LEU A 98 -2.62 16.46 -14.99
CA LEU A 98 -3.46 16.62 -16.20
C LEU A 98 -4.58 17.63 -16.00
N LYS A 99 -5.15 17.71 -14.78
CA LYS A 99 -6.18 18.68 -14.43
C LYS A 99 -5.63 20.10 -14.29
N LYS A 100 -4.51 20.24 -13.61
CA LYS A 100 -3.81 21.51 -13.41
C LYS A 100 -2.31 21.27 -13.38
N ARG A 101 -1.62 21.73 -14.43
CA ARG A 101 -0.16 21.66 -14.49
C ARG A 101 0.44 22.48 -13.34
N MET A 102 1.37 21.88 -12.63
CA MET A 102 2.05 22.48 -11.50
C MET A 102 3.55 22.55 -11.79
N PRO A 103 4.24 23.69 -11.52
CA PRO A 103 5.69 23.75 -11.58
C PRO A 103 6.34 22.73 -10.62
N ALA A 104 7.53 22.22 -10.98
CA ALA A 104 8.21 21.20 -10.19
C ALA A 104 8.46 21.64 -8.74
N MET A 105 8.86 22.90 -8.52
CA MET A 105 9.09 23.42 -7.15
C MET A 105 7.82 23.44 -6.30
N GLU A 106 6.68 23.87 -6.86
CA GLU A 106 5.39 23.83 -6.16
C GLU A 106 4.94 22.37 -5.87
N PHE A 107 5.20 21.46 -6.81
CA PHE A 107 4.95 20.04 -6.62
C PHE A 107 5.79 19.49 -5.45
N TYR A 108 7.10 19.77 -5.43
CA TYR A 108 7.98 19.31 -4.34
C TYR A 108 7.54 19.87 -3.00
N ARG A 109 7.32 21.17 -2.90
CA ARG A 109 6.83 21.79 -1.67
C ARG A 109 5.61 21.07 -1.12
N ARG A 110 4.57 20.88 -1.94
CA ARG A 110 3.32 20.24 -1.51
C ARG A 110 3.49 18.77 -1.13
N ARG A 111 4.35 18.04 -1.85
CA ARG A 111 4.58 16.62 -1.58
C ARG A 111 5.49 16.39 -0.39
N LEU A 112 6.54 17.16 -0.28
CA LEU A 112 7.46 17.10 0.87
C LEU A 112 6.72 17.44 2.17
N ILE A 113 5.95 18.52 2.20
CA ILE A 113 5.14 18.85 3.39
C ILE A 113 4.22 17.67 3.76
N LYS A 114 3.51 17.12 2.79
CA LYS A 114 2.54 16.05 3.01
C LYS A 114 3.18 14.74 3.52
N VAL A 115 4.40 14.43 3.11
CA VAL A 115 5.11 13.21 3.51
C VAL A 115 5.98 13.45 4.75
N PHE A 116 6.77 14.53 4.74
CA PHE A 116 7.78 14.73 5.77
C PHE A 116 7.21 15.26 7.08
N ILE A 117 6.14 16.06 7.08
CA ILE A 117 5.59 16.54 8.38
C ILE A 117 5.11 15.37 9.24
N PRO A 118 4.26 14.43 8.76
CA PRO A 118 3.90 13.27 9.56
C PRO A 118 5.11 12.38 9.89
N LEU A 119 6.02 12.18 8.94
CA LEU A 119 7.23 11.38 9.15
C LEU A 119 8.10 11.96 10.27
N TRP A 120 8.39 13.27 10.25
CA TRP A 120 9.21 13.91 11.28
C TRP A 120 8.56 13.87 12.65
N VAL A 121 7.26 14.11 12.75
CA VAL A 121 6.54 14.00 14.02
C VAL A 121 6.68 12.59 14.59
N VAL A 122 6.49 11.57 13.76
CA VAL A 122 6.62 10.16 14.17
C VAL A 122 8.08 9.82 14.54
N LEU A 123 9.05 10.21 13.71
CA LEU A 123 10.48 9.94 14.00
C LEU A 123 10.94 10.58 15.30
N ILE A 124 10.59 11.85 15.52
CA ILE A 124 10.95 12.55 16.77
C ILE A 124 10.32 11.83 17.96
N LEU A 125 9.04 11.44 17.84
CA LEU A 125 8.36 10.69 18.90
C LEU A 125 9.06 9.35 19.17
N LEU A 126 9.33 8.56 18.12
CA LEU A 126 9.96 7.24 18.27
C LEU A 126 11.37 7.33 18.84
N PHE A 127 12.21 8.25 18.35
CA PHE A 127 13.55 8.46 18.89
C PHE A 127 13.52 8.89 20.36
N ALA A 128 12.58 9.77 20.73
CA ALA A 128 12.44 10.21 22.11
C ALA A 128 11.94 9.07 23.02
N VAL A 129 10.94 8.32 22.58
CA VAL A 129 10.39 7.18 23.35
C VAL A 129 11.44 6.09 23.52
N ASP A 130 12.18 5.74 22.45
CA ASP A 130 13.24 4.75 22.52
C ASP A 130 14.36 5.18 23.49
N ALA A 131 14.78 6.46 23.43
CA ALA A 131 15.81 6.97 24.33
C ALA A 131 15.37 6.97 25.80
N VAL A 132 14.12 7.37 26.09
CA VAL A 132 13.63 7.51 27.48
C VAL A 132 13.22 6.17 28.08
N PHE A 133 12.47 5.33 27.36
CA PHE A 133 11.88 4.13 27.92
C PHE A 133 12.71 2.87 27.67
N LEU A 134 13.37 2.79 26.51
CA LEU A 134 14.17 1.61 26.15
C LEU A 134 15.67 1.83 26.34
N GLN A 135 16.10 3.04 26.71
CA GLN A 135 17.53 3.44 26.82
C GLN A 135 18.30 3.13 25.52
N HIS A 136 17.61 3.14 24.38
CA HIS A 136 18.17 2.88 23.06
C HIS A 136 18.45 4.18 22.32
N TYR A 137 19.73 4.39 21.97
CA TYR A 137 20.22 5.60 21.31
C TYR A 137 20.69 5.28 19.91
N TYR A 138 20.14 5.99 18.94
CA TYR A 138 20.52 5.84 17.53
C TYR A 138 21.74 6.69 17.19
N ALA A 139 22.57 6.19 16.27
CA ALA A 139 23.69 6.98 15.75
C ALA A 139 23.20 8.28 15.09
N PRO A 140 23.88 9.43 15.29
CA PRO A 140 23.46 10.70 14.70
C PRO A 140 23.30 10.67 13.17
N LEU A 141 24.18 9.94 12.49
CA LEU A 141 24.07 9.75 11.03
C LEU A 141 22.80 8.99 10.64
N TYR A 142 22.42 7.95 11.38
CA TYR A 142 21.17 7.21 11.16
C TYR A 142 19.95 8.10 11.36
N MET A 143 19.95 8.92 12.41
CA MET A 143 18.87 9.88 12.68
C MET A 143 18.75 10.91 11.54
N LEU A 144 19.88 11.46 11.07
CA LEU A 144 19.90 12.39 9.94
C LEU A 144 19.38 11.74 8.65
N GLN A 145 19.85 10.53 8.33
CA GLN A 145 19.36 9.76 7.17
C GLN A 145 17.84 9.56 7.26
N SER A 146 17.33 9.15 8.41
CA SER A 146 15.90 8.95 8.66
C SER A 146 15.09 10.23 8.47
N LEU A 147 15.57 11.37 8.98
CA LEU A 147 14.93 12.67 8.79
C LEU A 147 14.91 13.12 7.32
N LEU A 148 15.88 12.69 6.52
CA LEU A 148 15.91 12.92 5.07
C LEU A 148 15.05 11.94 4.28
N GLY A 149 14.40 10.98 4.93
CA GLY A 149 13.57 9.94 4.29
C GLY A 149 14.39 8.85 3.62
N TRP A 150 15.67 8.71 4.00
CA TRP A 150 16.58 7.71 3.47
C TRP A 150 16.65 6.49 4.39
N PHE A 151 16.05 5.39 3.93
CA PHE A 151 15.97 4.12 4.66
C PHE A 151 16.50 3.00 3.77
N PRO A 152 17.82 2.77 3.74
CA PRO A 152 18.42 1.77 2.85
C PRO A 152 18.24 0.34 3.35
N ARG A 153 17.75 0.14 4.58
CA ARG A 153 17.59 -1.17 5.22
C ARG A 153 16.14 -1.42 5.58
N ALA A 154 15.83 -2.67 5.92
CA ALA A 154 14.55 -3.10 6.47
C ALA A 154 14.78 -4.13 7.60
N ALA A 155 15.68 -3.82 8.53
CA ALA A 155 15.96 -4.67 9.69
C ALA A 155 14.75 -4.63 10.65
N ALA A 156 14.20 -5.81 10.93
CA ALA A 156 12.93 -5.92 11.66
C ALA A 156 13.00 -5.35 13.09
N PHE A 157 14.13 -5.49 13.78
CA PHE A 157 14.25 -5.13 15.19
C PHE A 157 15.30 -4.05 15.47
N ASP A 158 16.21 -3.80 14.52
CA ASP A 158 17.32 -2.83 14.69
C ASP A 158 16.97 -1.44 14.16
N ASP A 159 16.11 -1.37 13.13
CA ASP A 159 15.67 -0.09 12.58
C ASP A 159 14.53 0.52 13.43
N VAL A 160 14.46 1.85 13.43
CA VAL A 160 13.38 2.57 14.10
C VAL A 160 12.00 2.14 13.58
N ASN A 161 11.93 1.79 12.31
CA ASN A 161 10.75 1.22 11.67
C ASN A 161 11.16 0.47 10.39
N SER A 162 11.12 -0.84 10.42
CA SER A 162 11.53 -1.70 9.31
C SER A 162 10.80 -1.39 7.98
N PRO A 163 9.47 -1.17 7.93
CA PRO A 163 8.76 -0.84 6.69
C PRO A 163 9.16 0.49 6.02
N PHE A 164 9.96 1.36 6.62
CA PHE A 164 10.29 2.68 6.07
C PHE A 164 11.09 2.65 4.75
N TRP A 165 11.66 1.51 4.36
CA TRP A 165 12.26 1.33 3.04
C TRP A 165 11.36 1.81 1.89
N TYR A 166 10.06 1.64 2.01
CA TYR A 166 9.07 2.08 1.03
C TYR A 166 9.07 3.62 0.83
N ILE A 167 9.36 4.39 1.89
CA ILE A 167 9.46 5.86 1.77
C ILE A 167 10.58 6.24 0.82
N SER A 168 11.77 5.65 0.95
CA SER A 168 12.89 5.90 0.05
C SER A 168 12.53 5.58 -1.40
N TRP A 169 11.85 4.44 -1.62
CA TRP A 169 11.38 4.03 -2.95
C TRP A 169 10.33 4.98 -3.53
N LEU A 170 9.37 5.39 -2.73
CA LEU A 170 8.34 6.36 -3.14
C LEU A 170 8.94 7.74 -3.46
N LEU A 171 9.92 8.19 -2.68
CA LEU A 171 10.59 9.48 -2.88
C LEU A 171 11.36 9.51 -4.22
N MET A 172 11.96 8.41 -4.65
CA MET A 172 12.56 8.31 -5.98
C MET A 172 11.54 8.70 -7.08
N PHE A 173 10.33 8.11 -7.04
CA PHE A 173 9.28 8.46 -7.99
C PHE A 173 8.84 9.92 -7.85
N TYR A 174 8.74 10.44 -6.63
CA TYR A 174 8.32 11.82 -6.40
C TYR A 174 9.35 12.84 -6.89
N ILE A 175 10.64 12.52 -6.83
CA ILE A 175 11.71 13.36 -7.37
C ILE A 175 11.67 13.35 -8.91
N LEU A 176 11.57 12.17 -9.51
CA LEU A 176 11.64 12.02 -10.96
C LEU A 176 10.36 12.44 -11.68
N PHE A 177 9.18 12.23 -11.07
CA PHE A 177 7.90 12.45 -11.71
C PHE A 177 7.73 13.88 -12.28
N PRO A 178 7.88 14.99 -11.52
CA PRO A 178 7.66 16.33 -12.05
C PRO A 178 8.71 16.76 -13.08
N LEU A 179 9.93 16.19 -13.01
CA LEU A 179 11.01 16.47 -13.95
C LEU A 179 10.77 15.84 -15.32
N LEU A 180 10.20 14.63 -15.33
CA LEU A 180 9.99 13.82 -16.53
C LEU A 180 8.56 13.94 -17.08
N PHE A 181 7.64 14.61 -16.38
CA PHE A 181 6.23 14.60 -16.73
C PHE A 181 5.93 15.35 -18.04
N MET A 182 5.43 14.61 -19.03
CA MET A 182 5.00 15.10 -20.34
C MET A 182 3.46 15.10 -20.41
N PRO A 183 2.78 16.26 -20.26
CA PRO A 183 1.32 16.31 -20.25
C PRO A 183 0.66 15.81 -21.53
N GLN A 184 1.33 15.97 -22.68
CA GLN A 184 0.85 15.51 -23.99
C GLN A 184 0.97 13.99 -24.16
N ARG A 185 1.99 13.37 -23.50
CA ARG A 185 2.34 11.96 -23.60
C ARG A 185 2.62 11.34 -22.21
N PRO A 186 1.63 11.33 -21.29
CA PRO A 186 1.86 10.82 -19.94
C PRO A 186 2.29 9.35 -19.93
N TRP A 187 1.83 8.57 -20.91
CA TRP A 187 2.23 7.17 -21.10
C TRP A 187 3.75 7.03 -21.37
N LEU A 188 4.36 7.99 -22.09
CA LEU A 188 5.81 7.96 -22.29
C LEU A 188 6.57 8.24 -21.00
N THR A 189 6.09 9.18 -20.17
CA THR A 189 6.64 9.39 -18.82
C THR A 189 6.52 8.12 -17.97
N ALA A 190 5.39 7.43 -18.06
CA ALA A 190 5.18 6.17 -17.33
C ALA A 190 6.21 5.10 -17.75
N ILE A 191 6.45 4.93 -19.06
CA ILE A 191 7.47 4.00 -19.58
C ILE A 191 8.87 4.41 -19.09
N LEU A 192 9.23 5.69 -19.18
CA LEU A 192 10.54 6.18 -18.70
C LEU A 192 10.74 5.90 -17.21
N LEU A 193 9.74 6.18 -16.39
CA LEU A 193 9.81 5.89 -14.95
C LEU A 193 9.89 4.39 -14.67
N ALA A 194 9.15 3.55 -15.40
CA ALA A 194 9.28 2.10 -15.28
C ALA A 194 10.69 1.62 -15.63
N VAL A 195 11.25 2.10 -16.74
CA VAL A 195 12.61 1.74 -17.17
C VAL A 195 13.64 2.18 -16.11
N ILE A 196 13.56 3.43 -15.65
CA ILE A 196 14.47 3.94 -14.60
C ILE A 196 14.34 3.11 -13.33
N ALA A 197 13.12 2.84 -12.84
CA ALA A 197 12.89 2.06 -11.64
C ALA A 197 13.47 0.63 -11.76
N ASN A 198 13.29 -0.03 -12.90
CA ASN A 198 13.88 -1.35 -13.13
C ASN A 198 15.41 -1.29 -13.20
N ILE A 199 16.00 -0.28 -13.87
CA ILE A 199 17.46 -0.10 -13.89
C ILE A 199 17.97 0.11 -12.46
N VAL A 200 17.40 1.04 -11.69
CA VAL A 200 17.81 1.31 -10.30
C VAL A 200 17.69 0.07 -9.43
N ALA A 201 16.60 -0.69 -9.55
CA ALA A 201 16.39 -1.90 -8.77
C ALA A 201 17.37 -3.05 -9.14
N VAL A 202 17.82 -3.13 -10.40
CA VAL A 202 18.76 -4.19 -10.85
C VAL A 202 20.22 -3.80 -10.61
N THR A 203 20.58 -2.52 -10.82
CA THR A 203 21.97 -2.06 -10.69
C THR A 203 22.33 -1.59 -9.29
N ASP A 204 21.32 -1.36 -8.47
CA ASP A 204 21.42 -0.84 -7.09
C ASP A 204 22.50 0.27 -6.91
N PRO A 205 22.41 1.39 -7.65
CA PRO A 205 23.42 2.44 -7.62
C PRO A 205 23.44 3.20 -6.28
N LEU A 206 22.48 2.93 -5.43
CA LEU A 206 22.28 3.61 -4.15
C LEU A 206 22.63 2.72 -2.95
N ASP A 207 23.12 1.50 -3.22
CA ASP A 207 23.46 0.49 -2.21
C ASP A 207 22.29 0.28 -1.20
N LEU A 208 21.10 0.04 -1.75
CA LEU A 208 19.90 -0.26 -0.98
C LEU A 208 19.93 -1.73 -0.57
N GLN A 209 20.29 -2.03 0.67
CA GLN A 209 20.41 -3.38 1.21
C GLN A 209 19.10 -4.21 1.12
N VAL A 210 18.05 -3.64 0.61
CA VAL A 210 16.72 -4.24 0.39
C VAL A 210 16.30 -4.20 -1.09
N ASP A 211 17.28 -4.29 -1.99
CA ASP A 211 17.07 -4.26 -3.45
C ASP A 211 16.02 -5.28 -3.90
N TRP A 212 15.98 -6.46 -3.31
CA TRP A 212 15.00 -7.50 -3.58
C TRP A 212 13.53 -7.06 -3.34
N LEU A 213 13.27 -6.20 -2.35
CA LEU A 213 11.95 -5.58 -2.13
C LEU A 213 11.64 -4.57 -3.24
N HIS A 214 12.61 -3.72 -3.58
CA HIS A 214 12.41 -2.71 -4.61
C HIS A 214 12.13 -3.33 -5.99
N ARG A 215 12.82 -4.43 -6.35
CA ARG A 215 12.61 -5.16 -7.61
C ARG A 215 11.17 -5.59 -7.80
N LEU A 216 10.49 -6.04 -6.74
CA LEU A 216 9.10 -6.50 -6.81
C LEU A 216 8.11 -5.36 -7.10
N HIS A 217 8.47 -4.09 -6.88
CA HIS A 217 7.55 -2.96 -6.89
C HIS A 217 7.93 -1.86 -7.90
N THR A 218 8.65 -2.20 -8.98
CA THR A 218 9.16 -1.21 -9.97
C THR A 218 8.06 -0.64 -10.88
N ASN A 219 7.03 -1.41 -11.21
CA ASN A 219 6.10 -1.12 -12.29
C ASN A 219 4.75 -0.55 -11.84
N ALA A 220 4.37 -0.71 -10.58
CA ALA A 220 3.03 -0.35 -10.09
C ALA A 220 2.71 1.15 -10.20
N PHE A 221 3.69 2.04 -9.90
CA PHE A 221 3.52 3.48 -10.04
C PHE A 221 3.23 3.88 -11.50
N SER A 222 4.01 3.35 -12.42
CA SER A 222 3.89 3.59 -13.87
C SER A 222 2.57 3.07 -14.44
N LEU A 223 2.10 1.91 -13.98
CA LEU A 223 0.78 1.39 -14.32
C LEU A 223 -0.34 2.33 -13.85
N GLY A 224 -0.21 2.92 -12.66
CA GLY A 224 -1.14 3.95 -12.18
C GLY A 224 -1.21 5.15 -13.12
N MET A 225 -0.07 5.61 -13.63
CA MET A 225 0.00 6.69 -14.61
C MET A 225 -0.67 6.32 -15.94
N ILE A 226 -0.45 5.10 -16.44
CA ILE A 226 -1.07 4.59 -17.67
C ILE A 226 -2.58 4.55 -17.54
N VAL A 227 -3.09 4.03 -16.42
CA VAL A 227 -4.54 3.97 -16.16
C VAL A 227 -5.14 5.37 -16.05
N ALA A 228 -4.47 6.32 -15.37
CA ALA A 228 -4.89 7.71 -15.32
C ALA A 228 -4.97 8.36 -16.72
N TRP A 229 -4.01 8.06 -17.58
CA TRP A 229 -4.02 8.49 -18.98
C TRP A 229 -5.14 7.83 -19.77
N ALA A 230 -5.34 6.52 -19.64
CA ALA A 230 -6.36 5.75 -20.36
C ALA A 230 -7.79 6.15 -19.95
N LEU A 231 -8.00 6.52 -18.68
CA LEU A 231 -9.32 6.94 -18.18
C LEU A 231 -9.58 8.45 -18.31
N ARG A 232 -8.62 9.23 -18.84
CA ARG A 232 -8.80 10.67 -18.97
C ARG A 232 -9.92 11.01 -19.98
N GLU A 233 -10.69 12.01 -19.65
CA GLU A 233 -11.59 12.67 -20.58
C GLU A 233 -10.89 13.87 -21.24
N SER A 234 -11.04 14.05 -22.54
CA SER A 234 -10.55 15.21 -23.26
C SER A 234 -11.62 16.30 -23.25
N LYS A 235 -11.20 17.57 -23.28
CA LYS A 235 -12.16 18.69 -23.36
C LYS A 235 -13.08 18.52 -24.58
N GLY A 236 -14.37 18.35 -24.36
CA GLY A 236 -15.39 18.19 -25.39
C GLY A 236 -15.54 16.79 -26.01
N SER A 237 -14.76 15.78 -25.54
CA SER A 237 -14.87 14.40 -26.01
C SER A 237 -14.95 13.44 -24.85
N ARG A 238 -15.98 12.62 -24.79
CA ARG A 238 -16.13 11.54 -23.83
C ARG A 238 -15.20 10.40 -24.21
N ASN A 239 -14.57 9.79 -23.22
CA ASN A 239 -13.72 8.62 -23.46
C ASN A 239 -14.59 7.39 -23.68
N PRO A 240 -14.55 6.73 -24.87
CA PRO A 240 -15.41 5.58 -25.16
C PRO A 240 -15.19 4.41 -24.20
N LEU A 241 -13.98 4.19 -23.71
CA LEU A 241 -13.67 3.16 -22.73
C LEU A 241 -14.37 3.45 -21.39
N VAL A 242 -14.28 4.69 -20.92
CA VAL A 242 -14.93 5.12 -19.66
C VAL A 242 -16.45 4.98 -19.76
N GLU A 243 -17.04 5.38 -20.88
CA GLU A 243 -18.49 5.27 -21.11
C GLU A 243 -18.94 3.79 -21.14
N LYS A 244 -18.19 2.92 -21.82
CA LYS A 244 -18.49 1.48 -21.83
C LYS A 244 -18.38 0.87 -20.43
N LEU A 245 -17.35 1.20 -19.66
CA LEU A 245 -17.18 0.68 -18.30
C LEU A 245 -18.27 1.21 -17.35
N LYS A 246 -18.65 2.49 -17.46
CA LYS A 246 -19.77 3.08 -16.71
C LYS A 246 -21.09 2.41 -17.11
N ALA A 247 -21.33 2.24 -18.40
CA ALA A 247 -22.53 1.56 -18.91
C ALA A 247 -22.63 0.11 -18.41
N PHE A 248 -21.52 -0.63 -18.37
CA PHE A 248 -21.46 -1.96 -17.80
C PHE A 248 -21.71 -1.94 -16.28
N ARG A 249 -21.09 -1.02 -15.55
CA ARG A 249 -21.28 -0.86 -14.09
C ARG A 249 -22.75 -0.52 -13.74
N ASP A 250 -23.34 0.40 -14.50
CA ASP A 250 -24.66 0.99 -14.19
C ASP A 250 -25.81 0.33 -14.96
N GLY A 251 -25.50 -0.50 -15.94
CA GLY A 251 -26.45 -1.16 -16.83
C GLY A 251 -27.28 -2.28 -16.18
N GLY A 252 -28.23 -2.79 -16.97
CA GLY A 252 -29.30 -3.69 -16.52
C GLY A 252 -28.92 -5.17 -16.29
N ALA A 253 -27.63 -5.56 -16.31
CA ALA A 253 -27.21 -6.93 -16.10
C ALA A 253 -26.44 -7.12 -14.77
N PRO A 254 -27.07 -6.94 -13.60
CA PRO A 254 -26.37 -7.00 -12.31
C PRO A 254 -25.79 -8.38 -12.04
N LEU A 255 -26.46 -9.47 -12.46
CA LEU A 255 -25.95 -10.83 -12.27
C LEU A 255 -24.62 -11.04 -12.99
N VAL A 256 -24.53 -10.67 -14.28
CA VAL A 256 -23.30 -10.80 -15.07
C VAL A 256 -22.17 -10.02 -14.43
N ARG A 257 -22.44 -8.80 -13.99
CA ARG A 257 -21.44 -7.98 -13.29
C ARG A 257 -20.96 -8.65 -12.01
N TYR A 258 -21.85 -9.09 -11.13
CA TYR A 258 -21.45 -9.72 -9.87
C TYR A 258 -20.75 -11.06 -10.07
N LEU A 259 -21.13 -11.84 -11.07
CA LEU A 259 -20.39 -13.05 -11.44
C LEU A 259 -18.98 -12.72 -11.93
N LEU A 260 -18.81 -11.68 -12.76
CA LEU A 260 -17.50 -11.22 -13.17
C LEU A 260 -16.66 -10.78 -11.96
N LEU A 261 -17.24 -9.98 -11.05
CA LEU A 261 -16.52 -9.52 -9.84
C LEU A 261 -16.14 -10.70 -8.94
N LEU A 262 -16.97 -11.71 -8.83
CA LEU A 262 -16.66 -12.95 -8.10
C LEU A 262 -15.50 -13.70 -8.76
N VAL A 263 -15.54 -13.89 -10.08
CA VAL A 263 -14.44 -14.54 -10.82
C VAL A 263 -13.14 -13.77 -10.63
N LEU A 264 -13.17 -12.44 -10.75
CA LEU A 264 -11.98 -11.60 -10.51
C LEU A 264 -11.47 -11.72 -9.08
N ALA A 265 -12.36 -11.80 -8.08
CA ALA A 265 -11.97 -11.98 -6.69
C ALA A 265 -11.33 -13.38 -6.46
N LEU A 266 -11.87 -14.43 -7.06
CA LEU A 266 -11.28 -15.77 -6.98
C LEU A 266 -9.92 -15.83 -7.69
N VAL A 267 -9.78 -15.20 -8.85
CA VAL A 267 -8.50 -15.09 -9.57
C VAL A 267 -7.49 -14.30 -8.75
N ALA A 268 -7.89 -13.16 -8.17
CA ALA A 268 -7.02 -12.37 -7.32
C ALA A 268 -6.56 -13.16 -6.08
N GLY A 269 -7.46 -13.86 -5.42
CA GLY A 269 -7.14 -14.73 -4.30
C GLY A 269 -6.21 -15.88 -4.68
N TYR A 270 -6.46 -16.54 -5.81
CA TYR A 270 -5.59 -17.59 -6.35
C TYR A 270 -4.17 -17.06 -6.61
N LEU A 271 -4.05 -15.95 -7.34
CA LEU A 271 -2.74 -15.35 -7.66
C LEU A 271 -1.99 -14.89 -6.41
N ALA A 272 -2.70 -14.34 -5.42
CA ALA A 272 -2.08 -13.95 -4.15
C ALA A 272 -1.55 -15.15 -3.36
N CYS A 273 -2.26 -16.29 -3.39
CA CYS A 273 -1.82 -17.54 -2.75
C CYS A 273 -0.70 -18.25 -3.52
N HIS A 274 -0.54 -18.01 -4.82
CA HIS A 274 0.40 -18.69 -5.70
C HIS A 274 1.37 -17.68 -6.32
N ASN A 275 2.15 -17.01 -5.48
CA ASN A 275 3.06 -15.94 -5.89
C ASN A 275 4.53 -16.35 -5.95
N ASN A 276 4.85 -17.63 -5.71
CA ASN A 276 6.22 -18.15 -5.74
C ASN A 276 6.51 -18.92 -7.03
N ALA A 277 7.77 -19.02 -7.42
CA ALA A 277 8.19 -19.77 -8.60
C ALA A 277 7.81 -21.28 -8.51
N SER A 278 7.83 -21.85 -7.30
CA SER A 278 7.42 -23.22 -7.04
C SER A 278 5.96 -23.53 -7.38
N ASP A 279 5.10 -22.52 -7.38
CA ASP A 279 3.68 -22.67 -7.71
C ASP A 279 3.44 -22.78 -9.22
N TRP A 280 4.45 -22.38 -10.03
CA TRP A 280 4.40 -22.32 -11.49
C TRP A 280 5.58 -23.02 -12.15
N PRO A 281 5.79 -24.33 -11.91
CA PRO A 281 7.03 -25.01 -12.28
C PRO A 281 7.38 -24.95 -13.78
N HIS A 282 6.39 -25.09 -14.68
CA HIS A 282 6.61 -24.99 -16.12
C HIS A 282 7.00 -23.58 -16.57
N LEU A 283 6.35 -22.56 -16.01
CA LEU A 283 6.67 -21.16 -16.30
C LEU A 283 8.05 -20.78 -15.73
N ALA A 284 8.35 -21.20 -14.50
CA ALA A 284 9.65 -21.00 -13.87
C ALA A 284 10.77 -21.63 -14.70
N GLN A 285 10.61 -22.87 -15.16
CA GLN A 285 11.55 -23.54 -16.03
C GLN A 285 11.77 -22.79 -17.36
N ALA A 286 10.70 -22.31 -17.99
CA ALA A 286 10.79 -21.53 -19.22
C ALA A 286 11.52 -20.20 -19.03
N LEU A 287 11.23 -19.48 -17.94
CA LEU A 287 11.90 -18.23 -17.58
C LEU A 287 13.40 -18.47 -17.30
N HIS A 288 13.71 -19.50 -16.51
CA HIS A 288 15.10 -19.90 -16.23
C HIS A 288 15.86 -20.24 -17.52
N ALA A 289 15.27 -21.01 -18.42
CA ALA A 289 15.89 -21.32 -19.71
C ALA A 289 16.12 -20.07 -20.57
N ALA A 290 15.28 -19.06 -20.43
CA ALA A 290 15.43 -17.75 -21.09
C ALA A 290 16.36 -16.78 -20.31
N ARG A 291 17.03 -17.24 -19.25
CA ARG A 291 17.94 -16.48 -18.38
C ARG A 291 17.27 -15.30 -17.65
N PHE A 292 16.00 -15.44 -17.30
CA PHE A 292 15.30 -14.51 -16.42
C PHE A 292 15.30 -15.05 -14.97
N ASP A 293 15.20 -14.12 -14.02
CA ASP A 293 14.96 -14.45 -12.61
C ASP A 293 13.47 -14.83 -12.46
N GLU A 294 13.18 -16.13 -12.40
CA GLU A 294 11.84 -16.68 -12.37
C GLU A 294 11.05 -16.25 -11.13
N SER A 295 11.71 -16.19 -9.97
CA SER A 295 11.08 -15.78 -8.70
C SER A 295 10.64 -14.33 -8.75
N PHE A 296 11.49 -13.46 -9.30
CA PHE A 296 11.18 -12.06 -9.49
C PHE A 296 10.02 -11.85 -10.46
N PHE A 297 10.06 -12.48 -11.65
CA PHE A 297 9.04 -12.30 -12.68
C PHE A 297 7.68 -12.83 -12.24
N ILE A 298 7.63 -14.01 -11.63
CA ILE A 298 6.39 -14.62 -11.16
C ILE A 298 5.82 -13.80 -10.00
N GLY A 299 6.62 -13.44 -9.01
CA GLY A 299 6.19 -12.63 -7.88
C GLY A 299 5.64 -11.28 -8.30
N GLN A 300 6.35 -10.56 -9.20
CA GLN A 300 5.88 -9.28 -9.71
C GLN A 300 4.61 -9.43 -10.57
N ALA A 301 4.55 -10.40 -11.49
CA ALA A 301 3.40 -10.60 -12.36
C ALA A 301 2.12 -10.94 -11.55
N THR A 302 2.22 -11.87 -10.60
CA THR A 302 1.08 -12.27 -9.76
C THR A 302 0.61 -11.11 -8.87
N SER A 303 1.52 -10.31 -8.30
CA SER A 303 1.18 -9.13 -7.52
C SER A 303 0.47 -8.07 -8.37
N LEU A 304 1.01 -7.73 -9.54
CA LEU A 304 0.42 -6.72 -10.43
C LEU A 304 -0.93 -7.17 -11.00
N LEU A 305 -1.10 -8.45 -11.34
CA LEU A 305 -2.38 -9.00 -11.80
C LEU A 305 -3.42 -9.01 -10.69
N THR A 306 -3.04 -9.36 -9.47
CA THR A 306 -3.89 -9.29 -8.28
C THR A 306 -4.34 -7.85 -8.02
N MET A 307 -3.39 -6.90 -8.04
CA MET A 307 -3.68 -5.47 -7.92
C MET A 307 -4.65 -5.00 -9.00
N ALA A 308 -4.41 -5.38 -10.27
CA ALA A 308 -5.28 -5.00 -11.39
C ALA A 308 -6.71 -5.54 -11.22
N ALA A 309 -6.86 -6.81 -10.81
CA ALA A 309 -8.15 -7.40 -10.52
C ALA A 309 -8.89 -6.66 -9.41
N LEU A 310 -8.20 -6.32 -8.32
CA LEU A 310 -8.77 -5.53 -7.21
C LEU A 310 -9.20 -4.13 -7.67
N ILE A 311 -8.39 -3.44 -8.48
CA ILE A 311 -8.75 -2.13 -9.04
C ILE A 311 -10.02 -2.23 -9.89
N VAL A 312 -10.13 -3.25 -10.75
CA VAL A 312 -11.34 -3.48 -11.57
C VAL A 312 -12.55 -3.77 -10.69
N ILE A 313 -12.42 -4.65 -9.67
CA ILE A 313 -13.49 -4.95 -8.71
C ILE A 313 -13.99 -3.66 -8.04
N PHE A 314 -13.08 -2.87 -7.49
CA PHE A 314 -13.44 -1.63 -6.78
C PHE A 314 -13.99 -0.55 -7.70
N SER A 315 -13.59 -0.52 -8.98
CA SER A 315 -14.12 0.41 -9.98
C SER A 315 -15.54 0.05 -10.45
N LEU A 316 -15.88 -1.24 -10.48
CA LEU A 316 -17.14 -1.74 -11.01
C LEU A 316 -18.20 -2.08 -9.95
N LYS A 317 -17.81 -2.17 -8.67
CA LYS A 317 -18.78 -2.37 -7.59
C LYS A 317 -19.65 -1.12 -7.38
N ARG A 318 -20.90 -1.32 -6.94
CA ARG A 318 -21.86 -0.22 -6.63
C ARG A 318 -22.08 -0.02 -5.14
N MET A 319 -21.21 -0.52 -4.33
CA MET A 319 -21.23 -0.41 -2.88
C MET A 319 -19.85 0.05 -2.37
N GLU A 320 -19.85 0.72 -1.24
CA GLU A 320 -18.65 1.19 -0.55
C GLU A 320 -18.58 0.57 0.83
N PHE A 321 -17.35 0.29 1.31
CA PHE A 321 -17.09 -0.21 2.65
C PHE A 321 -16.55 0.93 3.52
N LYS A 322 -17.37 1.46 4.41
CA LYS A 322 -16.95 2.55 5.31
C LYS A 322 -15.72 2.16 6.15
N PHE A 323 -15.62 0.89 6.53
CA PHE A 323 -14.48 0.37 7.25
C PHE A 323 -13.17 0.54 6.46
N LEU A 324 -13.13 0.06 5.21
CA LEU A 324 -11.95 0.23 4.35
C LEU A 324 -11.67 1.71 4.06
N TYR A 325 -12.70 2.51 3.83
CA TYR A 325 -12.55 3.95 3.63
C TYR A 325 -11.84 4.62 4.80
N LEU A 326 -12.21 4.30 6.06
CA LEU A 326 -11.56 4.86 7.25
C LEU A 326 -10.08 4.45 7.33
N PHE A 327 -9.76 3.19 7.10
CA PHE A 327 -8.37 2.75 7.01
C PHE A 327 -7.60 3.45 5.90
N GLY A 328 -8.23 3.73 4.77
CA GLY A 328 -7.62 4.48 3.69
C GLY A 328 -7.33 5.93 4.03
N VAL A 329 -8.24 6.58 4.76
CA VAL A 329 -8.03 7.97 5.24
C VAL A 329 -6.82 8.06 6.15
N TYR A 330 -6.63 7.08 7.04
CA TYR A 330 -5.51 7.03 7.99
C TYR A 330 -4.40 6.06 7.58
N SER A 331 -4.35 5.66 6.31
CA SER A 331 -3.41 4.63 5.84
C SER A 331 -1.95 5.02 6.01
N PHE A 332 -1.61 6.30 5.81
CA PHE A 332 -0.24 6.77 5.94
C PHE A 332 0.20 6.82 7.40
N GLU A 333 -0.65 7.32 8.29
CA GLU A 333 -0.40 7.37 9.73
C GLU A 333 -0.29 5.94 10.31
N THR A 334 -1.19 5.04 9.90
CA THR A 334 -1.12 3.62 10.26
C THR A 334 0.20 3.02 9.76
N TYR A 335 0.58 3.30 8.52
CA TYR A 335 1.85 2.84 7.96
C TYR A 335 3.06 3.32 8.78
N LEU A 336 3.08 4.57 9.22
CA LEU A 336 4.17 5.12 10.00
C LEU A 336 4.31 4.50 11.41
N LEU A 337 3.21 3.99 11.99
CA LEU A 337 3.17 3.61 13.40
C LEU A 337 2.91 2.12 13.66
N HIS A 338 2.31 1.37 12.73
CA HIS A 338 1.89 -0.01 13.01
C HIS A 338 3.05 -0.91 13.45
N TRP A 339 4.20 -0.82 12.75
CA TRP A 339 5.34 -1.67 13.07
C TRP A 339 5.93 -1.41 14.46
N PRO A 340 6.38 -0.19 14.81
CA PRO A 340 6.92 0.05 16.15
C PRO A 340 5.90 -0.22 17.26
N LEU A 341 4.62 0.08 17.06
CA LEU A 341 3.59 -0.19 18.05
C LEU A 341 3.38 -1.69 18.30
N MET A 342 3.45 -2.51 17.27
CA MET A 342 3.27 -3.96 17.41
C MET A 342 4.56 -4.68 17.79
N ALA A 343 5.72 -4.26 17.27
CA ALA A 343 6.97 -4.99 17.44
C ALA A 343 7.74 -4.57 18.69
N ARG A 344 7.68 -3.28 19.04
CA ARG A 344 8.56 -2.70 20.09
C ARG A 344 7.78 -2.26 21.33
N TYR A 345 6.57 -1.77 21.15
CA TYR A 345 5.73 -1.24 22.22
C TYR A 345 4.44 -2.04 22.37
N ASP A 346 4.44 -3.31 21.97
CA ASP A 346 3.24 -4.13 22.02
C ASP A 346 2.72 -4.31 23.44
N VAL A 347 1.44 -4.00 23.59
CA VAL A 347 0.69 -4.23 24.82
C VAL A 347 -0.45 -5.23 24.63
N PHE A 348 -0.75 -5.63 23.40
CA PHE A 348 -1.92 -6.46 23.14
C PHE A 348 -1.56 -7.92 22.89
N PHE A 349 -0.56 -8.21 22.06
CA PHE A 349 -0.18 -9.60 21.76
C PHE A 349 0.38 -10.34 22.98
N HIS A 350 1.05 -9.63 23.91
CA HIS A 350 1.58 -10.23 25.15
C HIS A 350 0.53 -10.45 26.24
N HIS A 351 -0.63 -9.79 26.18
CA HIS A 351 -1.60 -9.78 27.27
C HIS A 351 -3.00 -10.25 26.87
N LEU A 352 -3.28 -10.36 25.59
CA LEU A 352 -4.59 -10.75 25.09
C LEU A 352 -4.52 -12.05 24.29
N PRO A 353 -5.61 -12.83 24.29
CA PRO A 353 -5.69 -14.02 23.45
C PRO A 353 -5.42 -13.69 21.97
N ALA A 354 -4.81 -14.62 21.25
CA ALA A 354 -4.39 -14.45 19.86
C ALA A 354 -5.53 -14.02 18.91
N TRP A 355 -6.78 -14.41 19.18
CA TRP A 355 -7.94 -14.00 18.38
C TRP A 355 -8.37 -12.55 18.64
N LEU A 356 -8.07 -12.00 19.82
CA LEU A 356 -8.55 -10.68 20.23
C LEU A 356 -7.55 -9.55 19.91
N ALA A 357 -6.25 -9.80 20.07
CA ALA A 357 -5.21 -8.78 19.90
C ALA A 357 -5.27 -8.07 18.52
N PRO A 358 -5.36 -8.77 17.35
CA PRO A 358 -5.49 -8.10 16.06
C PRO A 358 -6.78 -7.27 15.96
N LEU A 359 -7.89 -7.77 16.52
CA LEU A 359 -9.18 -7.07 16.48
C LEU A 359 -9.19 -5.77 17.28
N ILE A 360 -8.37 -5.68 18.34
CA ILE A 360 -8.20 -4.44 19.12
C ILE A 360 -7.21 -3.51 18.43
N TRP A 361 -6.15 -4.04 17.80
CA TRP A 361 -5.23 -3.19 17.04
C TRP A 361 -5.92 -2.42 15.90
N LEU A 362 -6.91 -3.01 15.23
CA LEU A 362 -7.61 -2.33 14.13
C LEU A 362 -8.25 -0.98 14.54
N PRO A 363 -9.14 -0.90 15.54
CA PRO A 363 -9.67 0.38 15.98
C PRO A 363 -8.60 1.28 16.62
N ALA A 364 -7.58 0.72 17.27
CA ALA A 364 -6.48 1.48 17.82
C ALA A 364 -5.71 2.22 16.72
N PHE A 365 -5.40 1.58 15.59
CA PHE A 365 -4.74 2.25 14.46
C PHE A 365 -5.58 3.40 13.87
N ILE A 366 -6.89 3.24 13.77
CA ILE A 366 -7.78 4.32 13.34
C ILE A 366 -7.73 5.50 14.32
N ALA A 367 -7.80 5.22 15.62
CA ALA A 367 -7.78 6.24 16.67
C ALA A 367 -6.45 6.99 16.70
N ILE A 368 -5.33 6.26 16.65
CA ILE A 368 -3.98 6.83 16.64
C ILE A 368 -3.74 7.62 15.35
N GLY A 369 -4.16 7.09 14.20
CA GLY A 369 -4.08 7.77 12.91
C GLY A 369 -4.87 9.09 12.91
N TRP A 370 -6.08 9.08 13.46
CA TRP A 370 -6.88 10.29 13.64
C TRP A 370 -6.19 11.32 14.54
N LEU A 371 -5.62 10.87 15.68
CA LEU A 371 -4.90 11.74 16.59
C LEU A 371 -3.67 12.37 15.92
N LEU A 372 -2.89 11.56 15.20
CA LEU A 372 -1.71 12.04 14.48
C LEU A 372 -2.08 13.06 13.39
N GLN A 373 -3.16 12.85 12.63
CA GLN A 373 -3.64 13.84 11.67
C GLN A 373 -4.07 15.14 12.30
N LYS A 374 -4.65 15.11 13.50
CA LYS A 374 -5.00 16.31 14.25
C LYS A 374 -3.77 17.17 14.60
N ILE A 375 -2.62 16.56 14.75
CA ILE A 375 -1.35 17.24 15.02
C ILE A 375 -0.69 17.68 13.70
N THR A 376 -0.58 16.78 12.75
CA THR A 376 0.21 17.00 11.53
C THR A 376 -0.46 17.88 10.49
N THR A 377 -1.82 17.88 10.41
CA THR A 377 -2.55 18.70 9.45
C THR A 377 -2.38 20.20 9.70
N PRO A 378 -2.56 20.72 10.93
CA PRO A 378 -2.30 22.15 11.22
C PRO A 378 -0.84 22.53 10.98
N LEU A 379 0.11 21.66 11.36
CA LEU A 379 1.53 21.89 11.11
C LEU A 379 1.82 22.00 9.62
N GLY A 380 1.31 21.06 8.82
CA GLY A 380 1.46 21.09 7.36
C GLY A 380 0.87 22.34 6.73
N ALA A 381 -0.30 22.78 7.17
CA ALA A 381 -0.94 24.01 6.71
C ALA A 381 -0.12 25.25 7.09
N TRP A 382 0.48 25.27 8.27
CA TRP A 382 1.37 26.36 8.70
C TRP A 382 2.62 26.44 7.82
N PHE A 383 3.29 25.31 7.54
CA PHE A 383 4.44 25.25 6.64
C PHE A 383 4.08 25.67 5.20
N ASP A 384 2.92 25.19 4.67
CA ASP A 384 2.48 25.57 3.32
C ASP A 384 2.22 27.08 3.15
N LYS A 385 1.91 27.77 4.25
CA LYS A 385 1.68 29.23 4.25
C LYS A 385 2.95 30.05 4.38
N HIS A 386 4.02 29.51 5.03
CA HIS A 386 5.20 30.31 5.40
C HIS A 386 6.47 29.95 4.60
N ILE A 387 6.42 28.86 3.83
CA ILE A 387 7.45 28.44 2.87
C ILE A 387 6.89 28.49 1.45
#